data_38aa78487f850f9b0b5f3a61996a67b9
#
_entry.id   38aa78487f850f9b0b5f3a61996a67b9
#
_cell.length_a   1.000
_cell.length_b   1.000
_cell.length_c   1.000
_cell.angle_alpha   90.00
_cell.angle_beta   90.00
_cell.angle_gamma   90.00
#
_symmetry.space_group_name_H-M   'P 1'
#
loop_
_entity.id
_entity.type
_entity.pdbx_description
1 polymer ?
#
loop_
_entity_poly.entity_id
_entity_poly.type
_entity_poly.pdbx_seq_one_letter_code
_entity_poly.pdbx_strand_id
1 'polypeptide(L)'
;FLYKNLSDDGKTFLVSQRQAGKNHPPMHPWCRSTTISVIDDETLSKMTRAAYNPETGRTERVPANMTYKEWYEKYVKGNAKAEAQEKAVKNVFSDRKQFDKYREILGKDMPKDFADFQEMKYNSPEEWELLRTYARSVKNGMISPLSGFKNYQKIYGEINEKVVGIKTSEGTAVIRQSKHFMERVIGTMRDPKTGRPRSGVTVEGIQDALEKPVIVRAIRTDSQGGRSQKYIGEKTTVSVDPDTGILIQCNPTNERLLRSIQNEKV
;
A
#
# COMPACT_ATOMS: atom_id res chain seq x y z
N PHE A 1 -42.48 -2.48 -29.24
CA PHE A 1 -41.21 -1.76 -29.11
C PHE A 1 -40.10 -2.72 -28.75
N LEU A 2 -38.98 -2.61 -29.46
CA LEU A 2 -37.76 -3.33 -29.18
C LEU A 2 -36.85 -2.43 -28.34
N TYR A 3 -36.04 -3.02 -27.44
CA TYR A 3 -34.96 -2.33 -26.79
C TYR A 3 -33.66 -3.16 -26.91
N LYS A 4 -32.56 -2.47 -27.08
CA LYS A 4 -31.23 -3.10 -27.17
C LYS A 4 -30.49 -2.88 -25.86
N ASN A 5 -30.01 -3.94 -25.28
CA ASN A 5 -29.11 -3.81 -24.16
C ASN A 5 -27.75 -3.35 -24.74
N LEU A 6 -27.24 -2.21 -24.28
CA LEU A 6 -25.92 -1.69 -24.66
C LEU A 6 -24.77 -2.36 -23.91
N SER A 7 -25.04 -3.41 -23.11
CA SER A 7 -24.01 -4.32 -22.65
C SER A 7 -23.49 -5.16 -23.84
N ASP A 8 -22.30 -5.72 -23.70
CA ASP A 8 -21.51 -6.36 -24.78
C ASP A 8 -22.20 -7.48 -25.57
N ASP A 9 -23.36 -7.95 -25.16
CA ASP A 9 -24.07 -9.06 -25.82
C ASP A 9 -24.99 -8.63 -26.95
N GLY A 10 -25.25 -7.34 -27.13
CA GLY A 10 -26.00 -6.76 -28.24
C GLY A 10 -27.44 -7.26 -28.43
N LYS A 11 -28.04 -7.95 -27.43
CA LYS A 11 -29.36 -8.57 -27.54
C LYS A 11 -30.47 -7.54 -27.60
N THR A 12 -31.43 -7.79 -28.47
CA THR A 12 -32.63 -6.99 -28.62
C THR A 12 -33.84 -7.78 -28.11
N PHE A 13 -34.71 -7.12 -27.35
CA PHE A 13 -35.89 -7.75 -26.74
C PHE A 13 -37.13 -6.90 -26.99
N LEU A 14 -38.31 -7.53 -27.04
CA LEU A 14 -39.58 -6.82 -26.95
C LEU A 14 -39.78 -6.22 -25.55
N VAL A 15 -40.32 -5.04 -25.44
CA VAL A 15 -40.59 -4.38 -24.15
C VAL A 15 -41.45 -5.26 -23.23
N SER A 16 -42.37 -6.04 -23.80
CA SER A 16 -43.17 -7.00 -23.06
C SER A 16 -42.39 -8.18 -22.45
N GLN A 17 -41.18 -8.43 -22.95
CA GLN A 17 -40.30 -9.51 -22.48
C GLN A 17 -39.28 -9.06 -21.46
N ARG A 18 -39.30 -7.78 -21.08
CA ARG A 18 -38.35 -7.24 -20.12
C ARG A 18 -38.55 -7.86 -18.74
N GLN A 19 -37.43 -8.26 -18.13
CA GLN A 19 -37.38 -8.81 -16.78
C GLN A 19 -36.19 -8.19 -16.05
N ALA A 20 -36.47 -7.45 -14.97
CA ALA A 20 -35.43 -6.87 -14.12
C ALA A 20 -34.47 -7.98 -13.61
N GLY A 21 -33.18 -7.70 -13.64
CA GLY A 21 -32.17 -8.66 -13.26
C GLY A 21 -31.80 -9.72 -14.29
N LYS A 22 -32.51 -9.80 -15.43
CA LYS A 22 -32.21 -10.75 -16.52
C LYS A 22 -31.84 -10.05 -17.81
N ASN A 23 -32.73 -9.19 -18.33
CA ASN A 23 -32.53 -8.53 -19.61
C ASN A 23 -32.96 -7.04 -19.58
N HIS A 24 -33.25 -6.54 -18.39
CA HIS A 24 -33.65 -5.15 -18.15
C HIS A 24 -33.08 -4.67 -16.81
N PRO A 25 -32.56 -3.44 -16.73
CA PRO A 25 -32.12 -2.84 -15.47
C PRO A 25 -33.26 -2.73 -14.42
N PRO A 26 -32.90 -2.82 -13.12
CA PRO A 26 -31.56 -3.07 -12.59
C PRO A 26 -31.13 -4.53 -12.74
N MET A 27 -29.93 -4.77 -13.29
CA MET A 27 -29.36 -6.12 -13.47
C MET A 27 -28.86 -6.71 -12.15
N HIS A 28 -28.49 -5.85 -11.22
CA HIS A 28 -28.00 -6.17 -9.88
C HIS A 28 -28.16 -4.93 -8.98
N PRO A 29 -28.04 -5.04 -7.68
CA PRO A 29 -27.96 -3.87 -6.81
C PRO A 29 -26.90 -2.89 -7.33
N TRP A 30 -27.25 -1.60 -7.41
CA TRP A 30 -26.40 -0.53 -7.94
C TRP A 30 -26.14 -0.59 -9.45
N CYS A 31 -27.02 -1.22 -10.20
CA CYS A 31 -26.94 -1.26 -11.65
C CYS A 31 -26.98 0.16 -12.25
N ARG A 32 -25.99 0.49 -13.07
CA ARG A 32 -25.90 1.75 -13.82
C ARG A 32 -26.39 1.62 -15.26
N SER A 33 -26.80 0.43 -15.64
CA SER A 33 -27.38 0.19 -16.97
C SER A 33 -28.71 0.90 -17.09
N THR A 34 -28.99 1.43 -18.26
CA THR A 34 -30.27 2.01 -18.61
C THR A 34 -30.76 1.45 -19.94
N THR A 35 -32.04 1.52 -20.18
CA THR A 35 -32.65 1.19 -21.47
C THR A 35 -33.04 2.43 -22.18
N ILE A 36 -32.86 2.45 -23.49
CA ILE A 36 -33.37 3.50 -24.38
C ILE A 36 -34.24 2.86 -25.48
N SER A 37 -35.25 3.58 -25.91
CA SER A 37 -36.01 3.17 -27.10
C SER A 37 -35.13 3.38 -28.33
N VAL A 38 -34.94 2.30 -29.09
CA VAL A 38 -34.16 2.33 -30.34
C VAL A 38 -35.16 2.16 -31.50
N ILE A 39 -35.16 3.12 -32.39
CA ILE A 39 -35.97 3.09 -33.61
C ILE A 39 -35.17 2.40 -34.71
N ASP A 40 -33.91 2.80 -34.85
CA ASP A 40 -32.94 2.24 -35.79
C ASP A 40 -31.52 2.63 -35.32
N ASP A 41 -30.49 1.91 -35.83
CA ASP A 41 -29.10 2.14 -35.46
C ASP A 41 -28.56 3.48 -36.00
N GLU A 42 -29.12 3.99 -37.11
CA GLU A 42 -28.74 5.28 -37.67
C GLU A 42 -29.20 6.43 -36.77
N THR A 43 -30.43 6.37 -36.29
CA THR A 43 -30.95 7.34 -35.32
C THR A 43 -30.13 7.31 -34.01
N LEU A 44 -29.81 6.11 -33.51
CA LEU A 44 -29.00 5.96 -32.29
C LEU A 44 -27.62 6.58 -32.45
N SER A 45 -27.01 6.46 -33.62
CA SER A 45 -25.67 7.03 -33.88
C SER A 45 -25.65 8.57 -33.85
N LYS A 46 -26.77 9.20 -34.18
CA LYS A 46 -26.94 10.66 -34.16
C LYS A 46 -27.35 11.19 -32.77
N MET A 47 -27.75 10.31 -31.85
CA MET A 47 -28.10 10.69 -30.48
C MET A 47 -26.86 10.78 -29.60
N THR A 48 -26.98 11.56 -28.53
CA THR A 48 -25.93 11.65 -27.50
C THR A 48 -26.48 11.30 -26.13
N ARG A 49 -25.61 10.79 -25.25
CA ARG A 49 -25.89 10.55 -23.85
C ARG A 49 -24.87 11.21 -22.94
N ALA A 50 -25.23 11.43 -21.70
CA ALA A 50 -24.29 11.89 -20.69
C ALA A 50 -23.36 10.75 -20.26
N ALA A 51 -22.06 11.03 -20.22
CA ALA A 51 -21.06 10.14 -19.65
C ALA A 51 -20.09 10.94 -18.78
N TYR A 52 -19.67 10.35 -17.69
CA TYR A 52 -18.69 10.97 -16.81
C TYR A 52 -17.30 10.87 -17.44
N ASN A 53 -16.58 12.00 -17.48
CA ASN A 53 -15.17 12.04 -17.84
C ASN A 53 -14.32 12.09 -16.56
N PRO A 54 -13.59 11.01 -16.23
CA PRO A 54 -12.83 10.94 -14.98
C PRO A 54 -11.59 11.83 -14.99
N GLU A 55 -11.10 12.25 -16.15
CA GLU A 55 -9.97 13.19 -16.26
C GLU A 55 -10.37 14.59 -15.82
N THR A 56 -11.51 15.08 -16.32
CA THR A 56 -12.01 16.43 -16.07
C THR A 56 -12.89 16.51 -14.81
N GLY A 57 -13.38 15.37 -14.32
CA GLY A 57 -14.34 15.29 -13.21
C GLY A 57 -15.75 15.77 -13.60
N ARG A 58 -16.04 15.93 -14.90
CA ARG A 58 -17.29 16.49 -15.41
C ARG A 58 -18.09 15.49 -16.24
N THR A 59 -19.36 15.74 -16.36
CA THR A 59 -20.22 15.00 -17.29
C THR A 59 -20.17 15.65 -18.66
N GLU A 60 -19.88 14.85 -19.67
CA GLU A 60 -19.80 15.26 -21.07
C GLU A 60 -20.82 14.51 -21.92
N ARG A 61 -21.09 15.05 -23.11
CA ARG A 61 -21.97 14.39 -24.09
C ARG A 61 -21.13 13.49 -24.99
N VAL A 62 -21.51 12.21 -25.03
CA VAL A 62 -20.86 11.21 -25.89
C VAL A 62 -21.90 10.59 -26.83
N PRO A 63 -21.50 9.97 -27.96
CA PRO A 63 -22.42 9.23 -28.82
C PRO A 63 -23.22 8.20 -28.01
N ALA A 64 -24.53 8.10 -28.26
CA ALA A 64 -25.38 7.20 -27.48
C ALA A 64 -25.02 5.72 -27.68
N ASN A 65 -24.45 5.37 -28.83
CA ASN A 65 -23.99 4.03 -29.17
C ASN A 65 -22.56 3.72 -28.66
N MET A 66 -21.85 4.70 -28.06
CA MET A 66 -20.51 4.46 -27.50
C MET A 66 -20.57 3.35 -26.44
N THR A 67 -19.80 2.29 -26.62
CA THR A 67 -19.68 1.21 -25.65
C THR A 67 -18.83 1.63 -24.46
N TYR A 68 -18.92 0.86 -23.35
CA TYR A 68 -18.02 1.09 -22.20
C TYR A 68 -16.53 0.93 -22.59
N LYS A 69 -16.22 -0.03 -23.45
CA LYS A 69 -14.85 -0.25 -23.92
C LYS A 69 -14.30 0.97 -24.67
N GLU A 70 -15.05 1.51 -25.61
CA GLU A 70 -14.67 2.72 -26.35
C GLU A 70 -14.53 3.93 -25.42
N TRP A 71 -15.45 4.09 -24.47
CA TRP A 71 -15.39 5.13 -23.46
C TRP A 71 -14.13 4.97 -22.60
N TYR A 72 -13.83 3.74 -22.13
CA TYR A 72 -12.67 3.45 -21.29
C TYR A 72 -11.37 3.74 -22.06
N GLU A 73 -11.24 3.26 -23.31
CA GLU A 73 -10.07 3.49 -24.12
C GLU A 73 -9.84 4.99 -24.43
N LYS A 74 -10.92 5.76 -24.57
CA LYS A 74 -10.84 7.18 -24.88
C LYS A 74 -10.55 8.08 -23.67
N TYR A 75 -11.16 7.79 -22.52
CA TYR A 75 -11.18 8.74 -21.40
C TYR A 75 -10.43 8.23 -20.15
N VAL A 76 -10.06 6.96 -20.09
CA VAL A 76 -9.48 6.35 -18.90
C VAL A 76 -8.10 5.77 -19.16
N LYS A 77 -7.97 4.96 -20.20
CA LYS A 77 -6.76 4.19 -20.47
C LYS A 77 -5.54 5.09 -20.72
N GLY A 78 -4.45 4.84 -19.98
CA GLY A 78 -3.20 5.61 -20.10
C GLY A 78 -3.19 6.95 -19.36
N ASN A 79 -4.29 7.31 -18.70
CA ASN A 79 -4.34 8.46 -17.80
C ASN A 79 -4.43 7.98 -16.36
N ALA A 80 -3.32 8.06 -15.62
CA ALA A 80 -3.20 7.53 -14.25
C ALA A 80 -4.28 8.09 -13.30
N LYS A 81 -4.62 9.38 -13.41
CA LYS A 81 -5.65 10.02 -12.59
C LYS A 81 -7.03 9.46 -12.93
N ALA A 82 -7.34 9.31 -14.21
CA ALA A 82 -8.62 8.76 -14.65
C ALA A 82 -8.78 7.28 -14.27
N GLU A 83 -7.71 6.49 -14.38
CA GLU A 83 -7.70 5.10 -13.93
C GLU A 83 -7.90 4.97 -12.41
N ALA A 84 -7.26 5.84 -11.62
CA ALA A 84 -7.44 5.90 -10.17
C ALA A 84 -8.89 6.23 -9.80
N GLN A 85 -9.47 7.25 -10.46
CA GLN A 85 -10.85 7.66 -10.23
C GLN A 85 -11.87 6.56 -10.63
N GLU A 86 -11.64 5.89 -11.73
CA GLU A 86 -12.48 4.75 -12.17
C GLU A 86 -12.42 3.60 -11.15
N LYS A 87 -11.20 3.25 -10.68
CA LYS A 87 -11.00 2.26 -9.62
C LYS A 87 -11.70 2.66 -8.32
N ALA A 88 -11.61 3.92 -7.91
CA ALA A 88 -12.25 4.44 -6.71
C ALA A 88 -13.78 4.31 -6.78
N VAL A 89 -14.38 4.67 -7.91
CA VAL A 89 -15.82 4.54 -8.13
C VAL A 89 -16.27 3.07 -8.16
N LYS A 90 -15.52 2.23 -8.87
CA LYS A 90 -15.83 0.79 -9.03
C LYS A 90 -15.75 0.03 -7.70
N ASN A 91 -14.78 0.38 -6.88
CA ASN A 91 -14.48 -0.33 -5.64
C ASN A 91 -15.11 0.31 -4.38
N VAL A 92 -15.99 1.29 -4.51
CA VAL A 92 -16.53 2.09 -3.40
C VAL A 92 -17.01 1.24 -2.20
N PHE A 93 -17.65 0.09 -2.44
CA PHE A 93 -18.17 -0.77 -1.36
C PHE A 93 -17.08 -1.57 -0.66
N SER A 94 -16.15 -2.14 -1.42
CA SER A 94 -15.02 -2.86 -0.84
C SER A 94 -14.08 -1.92 -0.10
N ASP A 95 -13.89 -0.72 -0.62
CA ASP A 95 -13.08 0.31 -0.01
C ASP A 95 -13.71 0.84 1.28
N ARG A 96 -15.03 1.00 1.31
CA ARG A 96 -15.74 1.39 2.54
C ARG A 96 -15.55 0.36 3.66
N LYS A 97 -15.72 -0.93 3.35
CA LYS A 97 -15.46 -2.01 4.31
C LYS A 97 -14.00 -2.02 4.79
N GLN A 98 -13.06 -1.73 3.88
CA GLN A 98 -11.65 -1.66 4.22
C GLN A 98 -11.32 -0.44 5.08
N PHE A 99 -11.90 0.72 4.77
CA PHE A 99 -11.78 1.94 5.55
C PHE A 99 -12.27 1.75 6.99
N ASP A 100 -13.47 1.17 7.15
CA ASP A 100 -14.05 0.91 8.47
C ASP A 100 -13.16 -0.04 9.28
N LYS A 101 -12.68 -1.12 8.66
CA LYS A 101 -11.75 -2.06 9.30
C LYS A 101 -10.44 -1.41 9.74
N TYR A 102 -9.86 -0.52 8.92
CA TYR A 102 -8.64 0.18 9.30
C TYR A 102 -8.90 1.24 10.37
N ARG A 103 -10.06 1.88 10.35
CA ARG A 103 -10.47 2.81 11.41
C ARG A 103 -10.53 2.14 12.77
N GLU A 104 -11.02 0.91 12.86
CA GLU A 104 -11.00 0.12 14.11
C GLU A 104 -9.58 -0.16 14.61
N ILE A 105 -8.61 -0.39 13.71
CA ILE A 105 -7.22 -0.70 14.05
C ILE A 105 -6.42 0.55 14.41
N LEU A 106 -6.57 1.62 13.63
CA LEU A 106 -5.69 2.79 13.64
C LEU A 106 -6.31 4.01 14.32
N GLY A 107 -7.64 4.04 14.50
CA GLY A 107 -8.33 5.17 15.15
C GLY A 107 -8.01 6.51 14.48
N LYS A 108 -7.36 7.39 15.23
CA LYS A 108 -6.99 8.76 14.79
C LYS A 108 -5.90 8.82 13.71
N ASP A 109 -5.18 7.73 13.51
CA ASP A 109 -4.13 7.64 12.49
C ASP A 109 -4.67 7.36 11.09
N MET A 110 -5.98 7.15 10.96
CA MET A 110 -6.63 7.02 9.66
C MET A 110 -6.70 8.35 8.91
N PRO A 111 -6.74 8.32 7.56
CA PRO A 111 -7.20 9.46 6.77
C PRO A 111 -8.52 10.03 7.32
N LYS A 112 -8.70 11.34 7.25
CA LYS A 112 -9.83 12.05 7.87
C LYS A 112 -11.16 11.48 7.44
N ASP A 113 -11.31 11.25 6.16
CA ASP A 113 -12.54 10.77 5.57
C ASP A 113 -12.27 9.68 4.51
N PHE A 114 -13.35 9.18 3.94
CA PHE A 114 -13.30 8.11 2.96
C PHE A 114 -12.70 8.55 1.61
N ALA A 115 -12.85 9.81 1.23
CA ALA A 115 -12.27 10.33 0.00
C ALA A 115 -10.75 10.42 0.10
N ASP A 116 -10.22 10.94 1.22
CA ASP A 116 -8.79 10.96 1.53
C ASP A 116 -8.19 9.54 1.54
N PHE A 117 -8.96 8.56 2.05
CA PHE A 117 -8.53 7.16 2.05
C PHE A 117 -8.43 6.58 0.63
N GLN A 118 -9.41 6.85 -0.24
CA GLN A 118 -9.35 6.41 -1.63
C GLN A 118 -8.25 7.15 -2.40
N GLU A 119 -8.05 8.44 -2.14
CA GLU A 119 -6.98 9.24 -2.73
C GLU A 119 -5.61 8.63 -2.39
N MET A 120 -5.34 8.36 -1.11
CA MET A 120 -4.12 7.67 -0.68
C MET A 120 -3.98 6.31 -1.35
N LYS A 121 -5.04 5.52 -1.38
CA LYS A 121 -5.01 4.14 -1.89
C LYS A 121 -4.68 4.05 -3.38
N TYR A 122 -5.18 4.98 -4.19
CA TYR A 122 -5.08 4.91 -5.65
C TYR A 122 -4.06 5.87 -6.26
N ASN A 123 -3.72 6.95 -5.58
CA ASN A 123 -2.81 7.97 -6.07
C ASN A 123 -1.47 8.04 -5.32
N SER A 124 -1.36 7.39 -4.14
CA SER A 124 -0.14 7.39 -3.33
C SER A 124 0.26 5.96 -2.93
N PRO A 125 0.74 5.11 -3.89
CA PRO A 125 0.98 3.69 -3.65
C PRO A 125 2.00 3.42 -2.55
N GLU A 126 3.01 4.26 -2.39
CA GLU A 126 4.02 4.13 -1.32
C GLU A 126 3.40 4.39 0.06
N GLU A 127 2.66 5.48 0.20
CA GLU A 127 1.98 5.82 1.45
C GLU A 127 0.93 4.78 1.81
N TRP A 128 0.20 4.27 0.83
CA TRP A 128 -0.74 3.18 0.99
C TRP A 128 -0.07 1.89 1.50
N GLU A 129 1.08 1.50 0.95
CA GLU A 129 1.81 0.32 1.41
C GLU A 129 2.37 0.51 2.82
N LEU A 130 2.81 1.71 3.17
CA LEU A 130 3.24 2.05 4.53
C LEU A 130 2.06 1.94 5.52
N LEU A 131 0.89 2.49 5.19
CA LEU A 131 -0.31 2.39 6.03
C LEU A 131 -0.71 0.94 6.24
N ARG A 132 -0.71 0.13 5.17
CA ARG A 132 -1.03 -1.30 5.24
C ARG A 132 -0.06 -2.06 6.15
N THR A 133 1.23 -1.75 6.03
CA THR A 133 2.29 -2.39 6.82
C THR A 133 2.17 -2.01 8.29
N TYR A 134 2.00 -0.72 8.57
CA TYR A 134 1.76 -0.22 9.92
C TYR A 134 0.50 -0.82 10.56
N ALA A 135 -0.63 -0.80 9.85
CA ALA A 135 -1.88 -1.38 10.33
C ALA A 135 -1.75 -2.87 10.66
N ARG A 136 -1.00 -3.63 9.86
CA ARG A 136 -0.72 -5.04 10.13
C ARG A 136 0.09 -5.21 11.40
N SER A 137 1.13 -4.42 11.59
CA SER A 137 2.02 -4.48 12.76
C SER A 137 1.27 -4.10 14.04
N VAL A 138 0.39 -3.09 13.98
CA VAL A 138 -0.48 -2.70 15.10
C VAL A 138 -1.48 -3.83 15.41
N LYS A 139 -2.17 -4.35 14.40
CA LYS A 139 -3.15 -5.44 14.56
C LYS A 139 -2.53 -6.70 15.19
N ASN A 140 -1.30 -7.01 14.83
CA ASN A 140 -0.58 -8.16 15.36
C ASN A 140 0.07 -7.90 16.73
N GLY A 141 -0.13 -6.72 17.33
CA GLY A 141 0.47 -6.34 18.61
C GLY A 141 2.00 -6.18 18.57
N MET A 142 2.57 -6.00 17.39
CA MET A 142 4.01 -5.77 17.23
C MET A 142 4.38 -4.32 17.55
N ILE A 143 3.63 -3.37 17.01
CA ILE A 143 3.82 -1.94 17.25
C ILE A 143 2.65 -1.42 18.10
N SER A 144 2.95 -0.52 19.05
CA SER A 144 1.91 0.15 19.82
C SER A 144 1.10 1.10 18.93
N PRO A 145 -0.24 1.11 19.04
CA PRO A 145 -1.06 2.14 18.40
C PRO A 145 -0.68 3.55 18.80
N LEU A 146 -0.10 3.73 20.00
CA LEU A 146 0.36 5.03 20.52
C LEU A 146 1.60 5.56 19.78
N SER A 147 2.31 4.72 19.03
CA SER A 147 3.47 5.15 18.22
C SER A 147 3.08 6.13 17.12
N GLY A 148 1.86 6.01 16.59
CA GLY A 148 1.30 6.90 15.57
C GLY A 148 1.82 6.66 14.15
N PHE A 149 0.91 6.69 13.16
CA PHE A 149 1.30 6.47 11.77
C PHE A 149 2.23 7.58 11.23
N LYS A 150 2.01 8.84 11.62
CA LYS A 150 2.89 9.95 11.21
C LYS A 150 4.33 9.76 11.69
N ASN A 151 4.51 9.24 12.92
CA ASN A 151 5.83 8.94 13.43
C ASN A 151 6.47 7.77 12.68
N TYR A 152 5.67 6.75 12.33
CA TYR A 152 6.13 5.63 11.49
C TYR A 152 6.62 6.12 10.12
N GLN A 153 5.85 6.99 9.45
CA GLN A 153 6.23 7.60 8.17
C GLN A 153 7.51 8.44 8.29
N LYS A 154 7.62 9.26 9.35
CA LYS A 154 8.79 10.09 9.62
C LYS A 154 10.05 9.23 9.75
N ILE A 155 10.02 8.22 10.61
CA ILE A 155 11.17 7.31 10.83
C ILE A 155 11.53 6.56 9.54
N TYR A 156 10.53 6.10 8.79
CA TYR A 156 10.75 5.44 7.49
C TYR A 156 11.45 6.38 6.50
N GLY A 157 11.03 7.63 6.42
CA GLY A 157 11.64 8.66 5.58
C GLY A 157 13.08 8.97 6.02
N GLU A 158 13.34 9.13 7.32
CA GLU A 158 14.68 9.36 7.85
C GLU A 158 15.64 8.19 7.55
N ILE A 159 15.17 6.94 7.62
CA ILE A 159 15.99 5.77 7.23
C ILE A 159 16.31 5.82 5.73
N ASN A 160 15.34 6.14 4.89
CA ASN A 160 15.56 6.25 3.44
C ASN A 160 16.54 7.38 3.11
N GLU A 161 16.50 8.48 3.83
CA GLU A 161 17.37 9.63 3.60
C GLU A 161 18.80 9.41 4.11
N LYS A 162 18.93 8.86 5.33
CA LYS A 162 20.20 8.83 6.06
C LYS A 162 20.92 7.49 6.00
N VAL A 163 20.21 6.39 5.75
CA VAL A 163 20.77 5.03 5.88
C VAL A 163 20.74 4.27 4.55
N VAL A 164 19.69 4.42 3.76
CA VAL A 164 19.66 3.81 2.42
C VAL A 164 20.67 4.52 1.51
N GLY A 165 21.49 3.75 0.82
CA GLY A 165 22.54 4.25 -0.06
C GLY A 165 23.92 4.37 0.60
N ILE A 166 24.04 4.33 1.94
CA ILE A 166 25.36 4.30 2.59
C ILE A 166 26.03 2.94 2.38
N LYS A 167 27.35 2.92 2.53
CA LYS A 167 28.13 1.68 2.59
C LYS A 167 28.46 1.36 4.03
N THR A 168 28.26 0.11 4.40
CA THR A 168 28.73 -0.40 5.71
C THR A 168 30.25 -0.39 5.79
N SER A 169 30.82 -0.51 6.99
CA SER A 169 32.27 -0.64 7.18
C SER A 169 32.92 -1.80 6.40
N GLU A 170 32.15 -2.82 6.06
CA GLU A 170 32.56 -3.96 5.22
C GLU A 170 32.26 -3.77 3.72
N GLY A 171 31.78 -2.58 3.32
CA GLY A 171 31.54 -2.21 1.93
C GLY A 171 30.17 -2.60 1.34
N THR A 172 29.29 -3.25 2.10
CA THR A 172 27.95 -3.59 1.65
C THR A 172 27.11 -2.32 1.50
N ALA A 173 26.57 -2.04 0.31
CA ALA A 173 25.65 -0.93 0.10
C ALA A 173 24.28 -1.25 0.68
N VAL A 174 23.71 -0.36 1.49
CA VAL A 174 22.36 -0.49 2.03
C VAL A 174 21.35 -0.09 0.96
N ILE A 175 20.48 -1.01 0.55
CA ILE A 175 19.51 -0.78 -0.53
C ILE A 175 18.12 -0.43 -0.01
N ARG A 176 17.66 -1.10 1.06
CA ARG A 176 16.35 -0.88 1.66
C ARG A 176 16.21 -1.55 3.02
N GLN A 177 15.18 -1.18 3.77
CA GLN A 177 14.78 -1.87 4.99
C GLN A 177 13.70 -2.94 4.71
N SER A 178 13.72 -4.01 5.50
CA SER A 178 12.63 -4.97 5.55
C SER A 178 11.45 -4.44 6.39
N LYS A 179 10.26 -5.02 6.21
CA LYS A 179 9.08 -4.68 7.04
C LYS A 179 9.33 -4.94 8.52
N HIS A 180 10.01 -6.02 8.83
CA HIS A 180 10.37 -6.40 10.21
C HIS A 180 11.38 -5.44 10.83
N PHE A 181 12.28 -4.86 10.01
CA PHE A 181 13.24 -3.86 10.47
C PHE A 181 12.54 -2.65 11.09
N MET A 182 11.50 -2.13 10.43
CA MET A 182 10.72 -0.99 10.94
C MET A 182 10.07 -1.27 12.30
N GLU A 183 9.55 -2.47 12.51
CA GLU A 183 9.01 -2.88 13.82
C GLU A 183 10.07 -2.81 14.91
N ARG A 184 11.31 -3.17 14.58
CA ARG A 184 12.43 -3.13 15.53
C ARG A 184 12.96 -1.73 15.78
N VAL A 185 12.93 -0.86 14.78
CA VAL A 185 13.33 0.55 14.95
C VAL A 185 12.40 1.27 15.92
N ILE A 186 11.10 1.11 15.74
CA ILE A 186 10.10 1.75 16.61
C ILE A 186 10.07 1.12 18.00
N GLY A 187 10.39 -0.16 18.10
CA GLY A 187 10.23 -0.98 19.28
C GLY A 187 8.99 -1.86 19.19
N THR A 188 9.06 -3.04 19.79
CA THR A 188 7.97 -4.00 19.77
C THR A 188 7.28 -4.10 21.13
N MET A 189 5.96 -4.09 21.13
CA MET A 189 5.17 -4.31 22.37
C MET A 189 5.34 -5.72 22.91
N ARG A 190 5.45 -6.69 22.00
CA ARG A 190 5.60 -8.10 22.34
C ARG A 190 6.57 -8.77 21.40
N ASP A 191 7.74 -9.13 21.89
CA ASP A 191 8.68 -9.94 21.13
C ASP A 191 8.17 -11.38 21.00
N PRO A 192 8.10 -11.96 19.81
CA PRO A 192 7.56 -13.31 19.60
C PRO A 192 8.29 -14.41 20.37
N LYS A 193 9.59 -14.22 20.65
CA LYS A 193 10.42 -15.22 21.34
C LYS A 193 10.35 -15.10 22.86
N THR A 194 10.35 -13.85 23.38
CA THR A 194 10.45 -13.61 24.81
C THR A 194 9.14 -13.21 25.46
N GLY A 195 8.13 -12.84 24.65
CA GLY A 195 6.86 -12.29 25.12
C GLY A 195 6.95 -10.90 25.76
N ARG A 196 8.16 -10.31 25.82
CA ARG A 196 8.44 -9.02 26.49
C ARG A 196 8.53 -7.87 25.48
N PRO A 197 8.26 -6.63 25.92
CA PRO A 197 8.47 -5.46 25.07
C PRO A 197 9.96 -5.27 24.79
N ARG A 198 10.26 -4.69 23.64
CA ARG A 198 11.61 -4.23 23.25
C ARG A 198 11.60 -2.74 22.95
N SER A 199 12.60 -2.06 23.47
CA SER A 199 12.86 -0.67 23.10
C SER A 199 13.25 -0.56 21.63
N GLY A 200 12.87 0.55 21.01
CA GLY A 200 13.33 0.92 19.67
C GLY A 200 14.78 1.42 19.68
N VAL A 201 15.23 1.84 18.53
CA VAL A 201 16.57 2.44 18.30
C VAL A 201 16.43 3.72 17.49
N THR A 202 17.44 4.60 17.57
CA THR A 202 17.45 5.83 16.77
C THR A 202 18.06 5.59 15.38
N VAL A 203 17.72 6.44 14.42
CA VAL A 203 18.24 6.37 13.05
C VAL A 203 19.76 6.65 13.05
N GLU A 204 20.20 7.61 13.86
CA GLU A 204 21.60 7.92 14.05
C GLU A 204 22.39 6.72 14.62
N GLY A 205 21.79 6.01 15.59
CA GLY A 205 22.42 4.80 16.14
C GLY A 205 22.52 3.66 15.11
N ILE A 206 21.59 3.57 14.17
CA ILE A 206 21.65 2.63 13.05
C ILE A 206 22.80 3.00 12.11
N GLN A 207 22.88 4.27 11.72
CA GLN A 207 23.93 4.78 10.84
C GLN A 207 25.32 4.55 11.46
N ASP A 208 25.52 4.97 12.71
CA ASP A 208 26.77 4.78 13.44
C ASP A 208 27.18 3.31 13.52
N ALA A 209 26.23 2.42 13.78
CA ALA A 209 26.50 0.98 13.84
C ALA A 209 26.96 0.41 12.50
N LEU A 210 26.50 0.94 11.39
CA LEU A 210 26.86 0.48 10.04
C LEU A 210 28.19 1.05 9.56
N GLU A 211 28.45 2.33 9.82
CA GLU A 211 29.64 3.04 9.35
C GLU A 211 30.83 2.86 10.30
N LYS A 212 30.59 2.88 11.62
CA LYS A 212 31.59 2.88 12.68
C LYS A 212 31.29 1.85 13.76
N PRO A 213 31.14 0.57 13.42
CA PRO A 213 30.83 -0.45 14.42
C PRO A 213 31.98 -0.65 15.40
N VAL A 214 31.65 -0.98 16.65
CA VAL A 214 32.62 -1.45 17.64
C VAL A 214 33.22 -2.78 17.20
N ILE A 215 32.39 -3.65 16.62
CA ILE A 215 32.80 -4.93 16.01
C ILE A 215 31.83 -5.37 14.93
N VAL A 216 32.34 -5.99 13.88
CA VAL A 216 31.55 -6.70 12.88
C VAL A 216 31.71 -8.20 13.10
N ARG A 217 30.59 -8.93 13.16
CA ARG A 217 30.62 -10.38 13.29
C ARG A 217 30.71 -11.04 11.91
N ALA A 218 31.23 -12.28 11.90
CA ALA A 218 31.27 -13.10 10.69
C ALA A 218 29.85 -13.29 10.12
N ILE A 219 29.78 -13.43 8.80
CA ILE A 219 28.52 -13.72 8.10
C ILE A 219 27.97 -15.06 8.61
N ARG A 220 26.67 -15.06 8.92
CA ARG A 220 25.94 -16.27 9.31
C ARG A 220 24.98 -16.64 8.22
N THR A 221 24.87 -17.94 7.95
CA THR A 221 23.84 -18.50 7.08
C THR A 221 22.83 -19.24 7.95
N ASP A 222 21.55 -19.00 7.74
CA ASP A 222 20.47 -19.71 8.42
C ASP A 222 20.16 -21.04 7.75
N SER A 223 19.23 -21.81 8.31
CA SER A 223 18.84 -23.12 7.79
C SER A 223 18.13 -23.08 6.43
N GLN A 224 17.70 -21.91 5.97
CA GLN A 224 17.04 -21.67 4.69
C GLN A 224 18.00 -21.05 3.66
N GLY A 225 19.28 -20.88 3.99
CA GLY A 225 20.27 -20.27 3.13
C GLY A 225 20.32 -18.74 3.20
N GLY A 226 19.48 -18.10 4.04
CA GLY A 226 19.51 -16.66 4.25
C GLY A 226 20.78 -16.22 4.94
N ARG A 227 21.48 -15.22 4.38
CA ARG A 227 22.75 -14.71 4.92
C ARG A 227 22.52 -13.43 5.72
N SER A 228 23.28 -13.26 6.78
CA SER A 228 23.23 -12.05 7.60
C SER A 228 24.57 -11.73 8.21
N GLN A 229 24.94 -10.46 8.20
CA GLN A 229 26.10 -9.92 8.88
C GLN A 229 25.65 -8.94 9.95
N LYS A 230 26.28 -9.02 11.14
CA LYS A 230 25.88 -8.22 12.28
C LYS A 230 26.93 -7.16 12.59
N TYR A 231 26.49 -5.92 12.62
CA TYR A 231 27.24 -4.72 12.95
C TYR A 231 26.86 -4.28 14.36
N ILE A 232 27.78 -4.31 15.28
CA ILE A 232 27.55 -3.96 16.70
C ILE A 232 28.16 -2.58 16.93
N GLY A 233 27.29 -1.57 17.03
CA GLY A 233 27.66 -0.22 17.45
C GLY A 233 27.51 -0.03 18.96
N GLU A 234 27.88 1.12 19.47
CA GLU A 234 27.78 1.43 20.90
C GLU A 234 26.33 1.40 21.42
N LYS A 235 25.39 1.97 20.69
CA LYS A 235 23.99 2.08 21.09
C LYS A 235 23.07 1.08 20.37
N THR A 236 23.43 0.72 19.15
CA THR A 236 22.59 -0.07 18.26
C THR A 236 23.36 -1.20 17.62
N THR A 237 22.74 -2.36 17.54
CA THR A 237 23.19 -3.51 16.76
C THR A 237 22.31 -3.69 15.55
N VAL A 238 22.90 -3.76 14.35
CA VAL A 238 22.16 -3.89 13.08
C VAL A 238 22.58 -5.19 12.38
N SER A 239 21.63 -5.87 11.77
CA SER A 239 21.90 -7.02 10.89
C SER A 239 21.51 -6.66 9.46
N VAL A 240 22.44 -6.89 8.53
CA VAL A 240 22.28 -6.63 7.10
C VAL A 240 22.47 -7.93 6.34
N ASP A 241 21.72 -8.12 5.28
CA ASP A 241 21.99 -9.16 4.29
C ASP A 241 23.18 -8.70 3.43
N PRO A 242 24.33 -9.39 3.49
CA PRO A 242 25.53 -8.95 2.78
C PRO A 242 25.43 -9.04 1.25
N ASP A 243 24.51 -9.86 0.74
CA ASP A 243 24.35 -10.09 -0.70
C ASP A 243 23.38 -9.07 -1.33
N THR A 244 22.32 -8.72 -0.60
CA THR A 244 21.25 -7.86 -1.12
C THR A 244 21.25 -6.45 -0.53
N GLY A 245 22.02 -6.18 0.51
CA GLY A 245 22.04 -4.89 1.20
C GLY A 245 20.74 -4.56 1.95
N ILE A 246 19.91 -5.55 2.24
CA ILE A 246 18.64 -5.34 2.95
C ILE A 246 18.91 -5.29 4.46
N LEU A 247 18.40 -4.25 5.11
CA LEU A 247 18.36 -4.16 6.57
C LEU A 247 17.35 -5.17 7.12
N ILE A 248 17.84 -6.19 7.85
CA ILE A 248 17.02 -7.30 8.34
C ILE A 248 16.38 -6.96 9.68
N GLN A 249 17.19 -6.57 10.65
CA GLN A 249 16.76 -6.23 12.00
C GLN A 249 17.73 -5.31 12.72
N CYS A 250 17.24 -4.61 13.73
CA CYS A 250 18.06 -3.85 14.68
C CYS A 250 17.60 -4.07 16.12
N ASN A 251 18.48 -3.80 17.06
CA ASN A 251 18.20 -3.89 18.49
C ASN A 251 19.09 -2.90 19.25
N PRO A 252 18.68 -2.42 20.43
CA PRO A 252 19.61 -1.77 21.34
C PRO A 252 20.79 -2.69 21.64
N THR A 253 22.00 -2.15 21.65
CA THR A 253 23.20 -2.94 22.00
C THR A 253 23.18 -3.25 23.50
N ASN A 254 23.49 -4.49 23.83
CA ASN A 254 23.54 -4.94 25.21
C ASN A 254 24.87 -4.49 25.85
N GLU A 255 24.82 -3.77 26.96
CA GLU A 255 26.00 -3.28 27.68
C GLU A 255 26.94 -4.40 28.12
N ARG A 256 26.41 -5.56 28.53
CA ARG A 256 27.26 -6.73 28.88
C ARG A 256 28.07 -7.21 27.69
N LEU A 257 27.49 -7.20 26.50
CA LEU A 257 28.17 -7.55 25.24
C LEU A 257 29.27 -6.53 24.95
N LEU A 258 29.03 -5.23 25.12
CA LEU A 258 30.05 -4.19 24.91
C LEU A 258 31.21 -4.36 25.86
N ARG A 259 30.98 -4.58 27.14
CA ARG A 259 32.03 -4.81 28.14
C ARG A 259 32.88 -6.06 27.83
N SER A 260 32.21 -7.15 27.38
CA SER A 260 32.92 -8.36 26.94
C SER A 260 33.85 -8.08 25.75
N ILE A 261 33.37 -7.34 24.73
CA ILE A 261 34.13 -6.99 23.54
C ILE A 261 35.33 -6.07 23.90
N GLN A 262 35.14 -5.12 24.82
CA GLN A 262 36.19 -4.22 25.27
C GLN A 262 37.28 -4.95 26.03
N ASN A 263 36.91 -5.92 26.86
CA ASN A 263 37.85 -6.76 27.62
C ASN A 263 38.62 -7.74 26.73
N GLU A 264 38.08 -8.17 25.58
CA GLU A 264 38.77 -9.01 24.60
C GLU A 264 39.80 -8.23 23.76
N LYS A 265 39.77 -6.89 23.78
CA LYS A 265 40.68 -6.01 23.04
C LYS A 265 41.84 -5.50 23.88
N VAL A 266 41.87 -5.77 25.17
CA VAL A 266 42.94 -5.49 26.12
C VAL A 266 43.76 -6.75 26.34
#